data_c2a75ea2ec913e297f2f8eef3f0347d8
#
_entry.id   c2a75ea2ec913e297f2f8eef3f0347d8
#
_cell.length_a   1.000
_cell.length_b   1.000
_cell.length_c   1.000
_cell.angle_alpha   90.00
_cell.angle_beta   90.00
_cell.angle_gamma   90.00
#
_symmetry.space_group_name_H-M   'P 1'
#
loop_
_entity.id
_entity.type
_entity.pdbx_description
1 polymer ?
#
loop_
_entity_poly.entity_id
_entity_poly.type
_entity_poly.pdbx_seq_one_letter_code
_entity_poly.pdbx_strand_id
1 'polypeptide(L)'
;TSTNDTFAVLSNGMAGNKLIDSEGEAYDKFCEALHEVSVYLSRKIAGDGEGATKLLECKVTGGKTDEIAKKVAKSVICSSLTKAAMFGADANWGRVLCAIGYSGADFDISKIDVSFKSVKGTIAVCHNGAGVDFSEEKAKEILLEKEIEILVDLNDGDFDATAWGCDLTYEYVKI
;
A
#
# COMPACT_ATOMS: atom_id res chain seq x y z
N THR A 1 3.44 4.41 12.39
CA THR A 1 4.35 5.09 13.34
C THR A 1 3.66 6.16 14.19
N SER A 2 2.36 6.36 14.06
CA SER A 2 1.55 7.21 14.93
C SER A 2 0.38 6.40 15.51
N THR A 3 -0.14 6.81 16.67
CA THR A 3 -1.25 6.14 17.37
C THR A 3 -2.45 7.06 17.56
N ASN A 4 -2.36 8.31 17.17
CA ASN A 4 -3.37 9.35 17.41
C ASN A 4 -3.87 10.04 16.14
N ASP A 5 -3.58 9.48 14.97
CA ASP A 5 -4.14 9.97 13.72
C ASP A 5 -5.67 9.87 13.71
N THR A 6 -6.31 10.92 13.23
CA THR A 6 -7.77 10.99 13.19
C THR A 6 -8.24 11.39 11.79
N PHE A 7 -9.17 10.62 11.24
CA PHE A 7 -9.91 10.96 10.03
C PHE A 7 -11.36 11.25 10.42
N ALA A 8 -11.83 12.45 10.14
CA ALA A 8 -13.19 12.87 10.51
C ALA A 8 -13.94 13.44 9.30
N VAL A 9 -15.22 13.10 9.21
CA VAL A 9 -16.16 13.67 8.22
C VAL A 9 -17.23 14.45 8.99
N LEU A 10 -17.38 15.73 8.67
CA LEU A 10 -18.33 16.62 9.29
C LEU A 10 -19.31 17.17 8.24
N SER A 11 -20.58 17.19 8.55
CA SER A 11 -21.61 17.77 7.70
C SER A 11 -22.53 18.68 8.51
N ASN A 12 -22.83 19.87 8.00
CA ASN A 12 -23.74 20.83 8.63
C ASN A 12 -25.08 20.99 7.88
N GLY A 13 -25.28 20.28 6.79
CA GLY A 13 -26.52 20.35 6.00
C GLY A 13 -26.74 21.65 5.21
N MET A 14 -25.72 22.52 5.11
CA MET A 14 -25.86 23.87 4.54
C MET A 14 -25.61 23.95 3.01
N ALA A 15 -25.30 22.82 2.37
CA ALA A 15 -24.96 22.82 0.94
C ALA A 15 -26.15 23.13 0.01
N GLY A 16 -27.39 22.97 0.49
CA GLY A 16 -28.62 23.25 -0.27
C GLY A 16 -28.84 22.29 -1.46
N ASN A 17 -28.10 21.22 -1.56
CA ASN A 17 -28.29 20.19 -2.57
C ASN A 17 -29.56 19.36 -2.28
N LYS A 18 -30.05 18.69 -3.32
CA LYS A 18 -31.11 17.67 -3.12
C LYS A 18 -30.56 16.57 -2.19
N LEU A 19 -31.47 16.05 -1.35
CA LEU A 19 -31.13 14.89 -0.53
C LEU A 19 -30.71 13.72 -1.43
N ILE A 20 -29.58 13.09 -1.06
CA ILE A 20 -29.11 11.88 -1.70
C ILE A 20 -29.53 10.72 -0.80
N ASP A 21 -30.67 10.11 -1.09
CA ASP A 21 -31.34 9.08 -0.29
C ASP A 21 -31.42 7.72 -1.00
N SER A 22 -30.90 7.64 -2.21
CA SER A 22 -30.91 6.43 -3.03
C SER A 22 -29.71 6.39 -3.98
N GLU A 23 -29.37 5.19 -4.43
CA GLU A 23 -28.35 4.98 -5.46
C GLU A 23 -28.74 5.67 -6.78
N GLY A 24 -27.76 6.13 -7.52
CA GLY A 24 -27.89 6.83 -8.79
C GLY A 24 -26.76 7.85 -9.00
N GLU A 25 -26.81 8.63 -10.07
CA GLU A 25 -25.74 9.52 -10.52
C GLU A 25 -25.23 10.47 -9.41
N ALA A 26 -26.12 11.02 -8.59
CA ALA A 26 -25.74 11.93 -7.50
C ALA A 26 -25.00 11.18 -6.37
N TYR A 27 -25.45 9.96 -6.06
CA TYR A 27 -24.81 9.09 -5.09
C TYR A 27 -23.41 8.65 -5.57
N ASP A 28 -23.32 8.23 -6.82
CA ASP A 28 -22.05 7.78 -7.42
C ASP A 28 -21.01 8.89 -7.43
N LYS A 29 -21.40 10.10 -7.84
CA LYS A 29 -20.51 11.28 -7.81
C LYS A 29 -20.07 11.66 -6.39
N PHE A 30 -20.98 11.53 -5.41
CA PHE A 30 -20.62 11.78 -4.01
C PHE A 30 -19.62 10.74 -3.50
N CYS A 31 -19.85 9.46 -3.80
CA CYS A 31 -18.92 8.39 -3.43
C CYS A 31 -17.55 8.55 -4.08
N GLU A 32 -17.50 8.91 -5.38
CA GLU A 32 -16.26 9.20 -6.10
C GLU A 32 -15.49 10.35 -5.46
N ALA A 33 -16.13 11.47 -5.21
CA ALA A 33 -15.50 12.63 -4.56
C ALA A 33 -15.01 12.31 -3.14
N LEU A 34 -15.81 11.58 -2.35
CA LEU A 34 -15.42 11.16 -1.01
C LEU A 34 -14.23 10.20 -1.06
N HIS A 35 -14.22 9.28 -2.02
CA HIS A 35 -13.11 8.35 -2.23
C HIS A 35 -11.82 9.11 -2.57
N GLU A 36 -11.86 10.05 -3.51
CA GLU A 36 -10.70 10.86 -3.91
C GLU A 36 -10.09 11.62 -2.71
N VAL A 37 -10.94 12.31 -1.94
CA VAL A 37 -10.51 13.03 -0.74
C VAL A 37 -9.94 12.06 0.31
N SER A 38 -10.58 10.91 0.51
CA SER A 38 -10.14 9.89 1.47
C SER A 38 -8.78 9.31 1.11
N VAL A 39 -8.56 8.99 -0.16
CA VAL A 39 -7.25 8.52 -0.66
C VAL A 39 -6.17 9.58 -0.45
N TYR A 40 -6.46 10.83 -0.83
CA TYR A 40 -5.51 11.94 -0.64
C TYR A 40 -5.11 12.09 0.83
N LEU A 41 -6.08 12.12 1.75
CA LEU A 41 -5.82 12.27 3.18
C LEU A 41 -5.11 11.05 3.77
N SER A 42 -5.47 9.84 3.36
CA SER A 42 -4.79 8.60 3.79
C SER A 42 -3.32 8.59 3.40
N ARG A 43 -3.00 9.03 2.18
CA ARG A 43 -1.60 9.19 1.73
C ARG A 43 -0.85 10.23 2.55
N LYS A 44 -1.52 11.36 2.91
CA LYS A 44 -0.92 12.41 3.76
C LYS A 44 -0.63 11.88 5.16
N ILE A 45 -1.59 11.23 5.81
CA ILE A 45 -1.42 10.61 7.13
C ILE A 45 -0.28 9.58 7.09
N ALA A 46 -0.27 8.69 6.10
CA ALA A 46 0.75 7.66 5.97
C ALA A 46 2.16 8.25 5.77
N GLY A 47 2.29 9.31 4.97
CA GLY A 47 3.57 9.96 4.67
C GLY A 47 4.09 10.87 5.78
N ASP A 48 3.24 11.27 6.74
CA ASP A 48 3.58 12.13 7.88
C ASP A 48 3.87 11.34 9.17
N GLY A 49 4.18 10.05 9.04
CA GLY A 49 4.54 9.23 10.19
C GLY A 49 5.80 9.75 10.90
N GLU A 50 5.81 9.64 12.24
CA GLU A 50 6.95 10.10 13.07
C GLU A 50 8.28 9.50 12.56
N GLY A 51 9.23 10.37 12.23
CA GLY A 51 10.54 9.99 11.73
C GLY A 51 10.53 9.33 10.34
N ALA A 52 9.40 9.34 9.62
CA ALA A 52 9.30 8.76 8.27
C ALA A 52 10.10 9.55 7.24
N THR A 53 10.66 8.85 6.28
CA THR A 53 11.39 9.45 5.14
C THR A 53 10.80 9.10 3.80
N LYS A 54 9.95 8.09 3.74
CA LYS A 54 9.33 7.58 2.50
C LYS A 54 7.86 7.24 2.70
N LEU A 55 7.03 7.60 1.72
CA LEU A 55 5.68 7.09 1.57
C LEU A 55 5.75 5.73 0.85
N LEU A 56 5.11 4.73 1.43
CA LEU A 56 4.97 3.40 0.85
C LEU A 56 3.53 3.18 0.44
N GLU A 57 3.33 2.67 -0.77
CA GLU A 57 2.04 2.27 -1.29
C GLU A 57 2.11 0.81 -1.70
N CYS A 58 1.36 -0.07 -1.04
CA CYS A 58 1.25 -1.47 -1.45
C CYS A 58 -0.02 -1.65 -2.28
N LYS A 59 0.16 -1.97 -3.56
CA LYS A 59 -0.91 -2.33 -4.50
C LYS A 59 -0.95 -3.83 -4.67
N VAL A 60 -2.05 -4.43 -4.30
CA VAL A 60 -2.32 -5.85 -4.48
C VAL A 60 -3.36 -6.00 -5.58
N THR A 61 -3.08 -6.84 -6.56
CA THR A 61 -3.98 -7.25 -7.66
C THR A 61 -4.18 -8.76 -7.64
N GLY A 62 -5.13 -9.26 -8.39
CA GLY A 62 -5.33 -10.69 -8.59
C GLY A 62 -5.85 -11.46 -7.36
N GLY A 63 -6.50 -10.79 -6.41
CA GLY A 63 -7.10 -11.44 -5.24
C GLY A 63 -8.38 -12.21 -5.55
N LYS A 64 -8.63 -13.34 -4.89
CA LYS A 64 -9.91 -14.08 -4.99
C LYS A 64 -11.09 -13.27 -4.50
N THR A 65 -10.88 -12.42 -3.52
CA THR A 65 -11.89 -11.51 -2.94
C THR A 65 -11.25 -10.19 -2.53
N ASP A 66 -12.06 -9.15 -2.44
CA ASP A 66 -11.68 -7.84 -1.91
C ASP A 66 -11.05 -7.94 -0.49
N GLU A 67 -11.61 -8.80 0.37
CA GLU A 67 -11.09 -9.04 1.73
C GLU A 67 -9.66 -9.61 1.71
N ILE A 68 -9.38 -10.57 0.83
CA ILE A 68 -8.04 -11.16 0.68
C ILE A 68 -7.04 -10.10 0.21
N ALA A 69 -7.37 -9.35 -0.83
CA ALA A 69 -6.50 -8.29 -1.35
C ALA A 69 -6.21 -7.23 -0.27
N LYS A 70 -7.21 -6.80 0.50
CA LYS A 70 -7.06 -5.85 1.62
C LYS A 70 -6.19 -6.40 2.76
N LYS A 71 -6.39 -7.65 3.16
CA LYS A 71 -5.57 -8.30 4.20
C LYS A 71 -4.11 -8.35 3.80
N VAL A 72 -3.83 -8.74 2.56
CA VAL A 72 -2.46 -8.81 2.03
C VAL A 72 -1.82 -7.43 1.97
N ALA A 73 -2.48 -6.44 1.36
CA ALA A 73 -1.97 -5.08 1.26
C ALA A 73 -1.63 -4.49 2.64
N LYS A 74 -2.56 -4.65 3.60
CA LYS A 74 -2.37 -4.17 4.97
C LYS A 74 -1.24 -4.90 5.69
N SER A 75 -1.11 -6.21 5.52
CA SER A 75 -0.04 -6.99 6.14
C SER A 75 1.34 -6.52 5.67
N VAL A 76 1.51 -6.29 4.37
CA VAL A 76 2.78 -5.80 3.79
C VAL A 76 3.15 -4.43 4.35
N ILE A 77 2.21 -3.48 4.34
CA ILE A 77 2.45 -2.12 4.84
C ILE A 77 2.69 -2.06 6.34
N CYS A 78 2.09 -2.95 7.12
CA CYS A 78 2.28 -3.01 8.58
C CYS A 78 3.54 -3.82 8.99
N SER A 79 4.21 -4.49 8.06
CA SER A 79 5.40 -5.29 8.35
C SER A 79 6.60 -4.43 8.72
N SER A 80 7.06 -4.50 9.97
CA SER A 80 8.26 -3.78 10.42
C SER A 80 9.49 -4.17 9.60
N LEU A 81 9.60 -5.43 9.18
CA LEU A 81 10.71 -5.90 8.35
C LEU A 81 10.69 -5.30 6.94
N THR A 82 9.52 -5.24 6.32
CA THR A 82 9.35 -4.60 5.01
C THR A 82 9.63 -3.10 5.11
N LYS A 83 9.09 -2.41 6.10
CA LYS A 83 9.31 -0.98 6.32
C LYS A 83 10.79 -0.65 6.55
N ALA A 84 11.51 -1.47 7.31
CA ALA A 84 12.96 -1.31 7.53
C ALA A 84 13.77 -1.59 6.24
N ALA A 85 13.37 -2.56 5.41
CA ALA A 85 14.00 -2.79 4.11
C ALA A 85 13.83 -1.58 3.19
N MET A 86 12.64 -1.00 3.12
CA MET A 86 12.36 0.20 2.33
C MET A 86 13.20 1.40 2.81
N PHE A 87 13.36 1.59 4.11
CA PHE A 87 14.27 2.60 4.67
C PHE A 87 15.71 2.40 4.17
N GLY A 88 16.20 1.16 4.25
CA GLY A 88 17.55 0.79 3.82
C GLY A 88 17.76 0.73 2.30
N ALA A 89 16.72 1.02 1.49
CA ALA A 89 16.71 0.81 0.04
C ALA A 89 17.17 -0.61 -0.36
N ASP A 90 16.74 -1.61 0.43
CA ASP A 90 16.98 -3.03 0.25
C ASP A 90 15.78 -3.67 -0.48
N ALA A 91 16.02 -4.20 -1.68
CA ALA A 91 14.99 -4.85 -2.50
C ALA A 91 14.61 -6.24 -1.97
N ASN A 92 14.33 -6.32 -0.68
CA ASN A 92 14.11 -7.55 0.06
C ASN A 92 12.71 -8.13 -0.17
N TRP A 93 12.51 -8.75 -1.32
CA TRP A 93 11.26 -9.43 -1.68
C TRP A 93 10.90 -10.55 -0.69
N GLY A 94 11.87 -11.20 -0.06
CA GLY A 94 11.63 -12.23 0.95
C GLY A 94 10.89 -11.69 2.17
N ARG A 95 11.15 -10.45 2.61
CA ARG A 95 10.39 -9.78 3.67
C ARG A 95 8.97 -9.45 3.25
N VAL A 96 8.75 -9.10 1.98
CA VAL A 96 7.42 -8.89 1.43
C VAL A 96 6.64 -10.21 1.42
N LEU A 97 7.20 -11.31 0.88
CA LEU A 97 6.56 -12.63 0.90
C LEU A 97 6.29 -13.12 2.33
N CYS A 98 7.19 -12.87 3.27
CA CYS A 98 6.97 -13.18 4.68
C CYS A 98 5.74 -12.44 5.22
N ALA A 99 5.62 -11.14 4.91
CA ALA A 99 4.47 -10.33 5.32
C ALA A 99 3.16 -10.84 4.70
N ILE A 100 3.19 -11.24 3.43
CA ILE A 100 2.05 -11.88 2.76
C ILE A 100 1.70 -13.20 3.47
N GLY A 101 2.70 -14.03 3.77
CA GLY A 101 2.51 -15.36 4.37
C GLY A 101 1.82 -15.34 5.73
N TYR A 102 2.08 -14.33 6.58
CA TYR A 102 1.40 -14.23 7.88
C TYR A 102 0.15 -13.33 7.86
N SER A 103 -0.32 -12.89 6.70
CA SER A 103 -1.52 -12.04 6.56
C SER A 103 -2.82 -12.69 7.07
N GLY A 104 -2.84 -14.02 7.18
CA GLY A 104 -4.04 -14.79 7.49
C GLY A 104 -5.04 -14.86 6.34
N ALA A 105 -4.62 -14.49 5.13
CA ALA A 105 -5.41 -14.66 3.90
C ALA A 105 -5.12 -16.03 3.26
N ASP A 106 -6.09 -16.54 2.52
CA ASP A 106 -5.96 -17.80 1.75
C ASP A 106 -5.57 -17.49 0.30
N PHE A 107 -4.37 -17.86 -0.10
CA PHE A 107 -3.80 -17.67 -1.43
C PHE A 107 -2.74 -18.74 -1.74
N ASP A 108 -2.39 -18.88 -3.00
CA ASP A 108 -1.31 -19.77 -3.45
C ASP A 108 -0.01 -18.98 -3.61
N ILE A 109 0.95 -19.19 -2.69
CA ILE A 109 2.23 -18.48 -2.70
C ILE A 109 3.03 -18.75 -4.00
N SER A 110 2.83 -19.89 -4.65
CA SER A 110 3.53 -20.23 -5.88
C SER A 110 3.08 -19.43 -7.11
N LYS A 111 2.08 -18.57 -6.96
CA LYS A 111 1.57 -17.68 -8.00
C LYS A 111 1.96 -16.23 -7.81
N ILE A 112 2.55 -15.86 -6.66
CA ILE A 112 2.76 -14.47 -6.28
C ILE A 112 3.90 -13.86 -7.08
N ASP A 113 3.62 -12.68 -7.64
CA ASP A 113 4.61 -11.80 -8.24
C ASP A 113 4.81 -10.56 -7.38
N VAL A 114 6.06 -10.10 -7.26
CA VAL A 114 6.40 -8.86 -6.55
C VAL A 114 7.31 -7.99 -7.39
N SER A 115 6.98 -6.71 -7.46
CA SER A 115 7.81 -5.68 -8.10
C SER A 115 7.88 -4.44 -7.22
N PHE A 116 8.97 -3.69 -7.33
CA PHE A 116 9.09 -2.36 -6.76
C PHE A 116 9.05 -1.30 -7.86
N LYS A 117 8.39 -0.17 -7.57
CA LYS A 117 8.24 0.91 -8.54
C LYS A 117 8.41 2.26 -7.85
N SER A 118 8.98 3.22 -8.58
CA SER A 118 9.00 4.64 -8.27
C SER A 118 9.04 5.46 -9.57
N VAL A 119 9.25 6.77 -9.47
CA VAL A 119 9.48 7.64 -10.65
C VAL A 119 10.73 7.22 -11.46
N LYS A 120 11.63 6.41 -10.89
CA LYS A 120 12.83 5.89 -11.56
C LYS A 120 12.58 4.61 -12.37
N GLY A 121 11.38 4.06 -12.33
CA GLY A 121 10.98 2.88 -13.08
C GLY A 121 10.42 1.77 -12.23
N THR A 122 10.32 0.59 -12.81
CA THR A 122 9.82 -0.63 -12.17
C THR A 122 10.86 -1.74 -12.28
N ILE A 123 10.96 -2.56 -11.23
CA ILE A 123 11.81 -3.75 -11.21
C ILE A 123 11.07 -4.94 -10.60
N ALA A 124 11.01 -6.04 -11.34
CA ALA A 124 10.51 -7.31 -10.83
C ALA A 124 11.58 -7.97 -9.95
N VAL A 125 11.18 -8.47 -8.79
CA VAL A 125 12.07 -9.09 -7.80
C VAL A 125 11.64 -10.49 -7.40
N CYS A 126 10.36 -10.84 -7.68
CA CYS A 126 9.81 -12.17 -7.42
C CYS A 126 8.81 -12.52 -8.53
N HIS A 127 8.85 -13.76 -9.00
CA HIS A 127 7.89 -14.31 -9.94
C HIS A 127 7.51 -15.73 -9.51
N ASN A 128 6.21 -16.03 -9.51
CA ASN A 128 5.69 -17.32 -9.06
C ASN A 128 6.22 -17.74 -7.68
N GLY A 129 6.26 -16.80 -6.72
CA GLY A 129 6.70 -17.04 -5.35
C GLY A 129 8.21 -17.26 -5.18
N ALA A 130 9.00 -17.13 -6.24
CA ALA A 130 10.45 -17.30 -6.22
C ALA A 130 11.18 -16.03 -6.65
N GLY A 131 12.36 -15.77 -6.08
CA GLY A 131 13.20 -14.65 -6.49
C GLY A 131 13.66 -14.79 -7.94
N VAL A 132 13.72 -13.68 -8.64
CA VAL A 132 14.28 -13.59 -9.99
C VAL A 132 15.59 -12.80 -9.97
N ASP A 133 16.40 -12.99 -11.00
CA ASP A 133 17.61 -12.18 -11.15
C ASP A 133 17.24 -10.74 -11.52
N PHE A 134 17.77 -9.77 -10.80
CA PHE A 134 17.57 -8.35 -11.05
C PHE A 134 18.84 -7.54 -10.76
N SER A 135 18.91 -6.33 -11.28
CA SER A 135 20.00 -5.41 -10.98
C SER A 135 19.81 -4.76 -9.61
N GLU A 136 20.66 -5.09 -8.65
CA GLU A 136 20.68 -4.46 -7.32
C GLU A 136 20.90 -2.94 -7.40
N GLU A 137 21.73 -2.48 -8.34
CA GLU A 137 21.96 -1.05 -8.56
C GLU A 137 20.68 -0.35 -9.00
N LYS A 138 19.94 -0.93 -9.97
CA LYS A 138 18.67 -0.39 -10.44
C LYS A 138 17.59 -0.44 -9.36
N ALA A 139 17.52 -1.54 -8.61
CA ALA A 139 16.61 -1.66 -7.49
C ALA A 139 16.86 -0.58 -6.43
N LYS A 140 18.13 -0.35 -6.08
CA LYS A 140 18.53 0.69 -5.15
C LYS A 140 18.17 2.10 -5.64
N GLU A 141 18.36 2.39 -6.94
CA GLU A 141 17.96 3.67 -7.55
C GLU A 141 16.45 3.91 -7.38
N ILE A 142 15.63 2.88 -7.61
CA ILE A 142 14.18 2.94 -7.45
C ILE A 142 13.80 3.16 -5.99
N LEU A 143 14.42 2.43 -5.07
CA LEU A 143 14.08 2.42 -3.65
C LEU A 143 14.65 3.62 -2.87
N LEU A 144 15.55 4.42 -3.44
CA LEU A 144 16.02 5.67 -2.84
C LEU A 144 15.01 6.83 -2.99
N GLU A 145 13.99 6.68 -3.82
CA GLU A 145 12.95 7.69 -4.01
C GLU A 145 12.05 7.84 -2.75
N LYS A 146 11.38 8.99 -2.65
CA LYS A 146 10.51 9.32 -1.50
C LYS A 146 9.15 8.61 -1.55
N GLU A 147 8.69 8.22 -2.72
CA GLU A 147 7.45 7.48 -2.92
C GLU A 147 7.77 6.16 -3.61
N ILE A 148 7.41 5.06 -2.96
CA ILE A 148 7.68 3.71 -3.41
C ILE A 148 6.37 2.93 -3.49
N GLU A 149 6.11 2.33 -4.63
CA GLU A 149 5.03 1.37 -4.83
C GLU A 149 5.60 -0.06 -4.69
N ILE A 150 4.99 -0.84 -3.80
CA ILE A 150 5.19 -2.29 -3.68
C ILE A 150 4.04 -2.94 -4.43
N LEU A 151 4.32 -3.50 -5.59
CA LEU A 151 3.33 -4.14 -6.45
C LEU A 151 3.32 -5.63 -6.15
N VAL A 152 2.17 -6.16 -5.79
CA VAL A 152 1.95 -7.58 -5.50
C VAL A 152 0.82 -8.07 -6.39
N ASP A 153 1.08 -9.08 -7.22
CA ASP A 153 0.03 -9.79 -7.94
C ASP A 153 -0.15 -11.19 -7.33
N LEU A 154 -1.36 -11.50 -6.90
CA LEU A 154 -1.69 -12.81 -6.33
C LEU A 154 -2.01 -13.84 -7.43
N ASN A 155 -2.27 -13.38 -8.66
CA ASN A 155 -2.61 -14.23 -9.83
C ASN A 155 -3.70 -15.28 -9.54
N ASP A 156 -4.71 -14.92 -8.70
CA ASP A 156 -5.71 -15.88 -8.19
C ASP A 156 -7.16 -15.35 -8.26
N GLY A 157 -7.38 -14.21 -8.89
CA GLY A 157 -8.70 -13.57 -9.07
C GLY A 157 -8.63 -12.19 -9.69
N ASP A 158 -9.71 -11.40 -9.51
CA ASP A 158 -9.89 -10.10 -10.18
C ASP A 158 -10.00 -8.93 -9.19
N PHE A 159 -9.86 -9.21 -7.89
CA PHE A 159 -10.00 -8.16 -6.87
C PHE A 159 -8.66 -7.52 -6.56
N ASP A 160 -8.70 -6.22 -6.28
CA ASP A 160 -7.54 -5.41 -5.95
C ASP A 160 -7.74 -4.62 -4.65
N ALA A 161 -6.64 -4.20 -4.05
CA ALA A 161 -6.64 -3.32 -2.90
C ALA A 161 -5.34 -2.53 -2.82
N THR A 162 -5.43 -1.34 -2.22
CA THR A 162 -4.27 -0.50 -1.95
C THR A 162 -4.22 -0.13 -0.47
N ALA A 163 -3.02 -0.17 0.11
CA ALA A 163 -2.76 0.30 1.46
C ALA A 163 -1.54 1.24 1.46
N TRP A 164 -1.58 2.24 2.34
CA TRP A 164 -0.51 3.23 2.48
C TRP A 164 0.14 3.14 3.84
N GLY A 165 1.44 3.44 3.89
CA GLY A 165 2.23 3.49 5.10
C GLY A 165 3.52 4.26 4.87
N CYS A 166 4.43 4.21 5.82
CA CYS A 166 5.76 4.81 5.74
C CYS A 166 6.85 3.79 6.06
N ASP A 167 8.08 4.13 5.76
CA ASP A 167 9.25 3.36 6.17
C ASP A 167 9.43 3.35 7.70
N LEU A 168 10.34 2.52 8.18
CA LEU A 168 10.73 2.46 9.60
C LEU A 168 12.18 2.86 9.73
N THR A 169 12.42 4.02 10.35
CA THR A 169 13.72 4.68 10.42
C THR A 169 14.37 4.58 11.80
N TYR A 170 15.65 4.94 11.89
CA TYR A 170 16.32 5.09 13.18
C TYR A 170 15.74 6.24 14.00
N GLU A 171 15.25 7.30 13.37
CA GLU A 171 14.68 8.44 14.07
C GLU A 171 13.41 8.03 14.82
N TYR A 172 12.56 7.19 14.24
CA TYR A 172 11.40 6.63 14.93
C TYR A 172 11.78 5.86 16.19
N VAL A 173 12.87 5.08 16.14
CA VAL A 173 13.32 4.25 17.29
C VAL A 173 13.92 5.10 18.41
N LYS A 174 14.34 6.33 18.13
CA LYS A 174 14.91 7.26 19.12
C LYS A 174 13.83 8.08 19.87
N ILE A 175 12.59 8.09 19.39
CA ILE A 175 11.47 8.76 20.04
C ILE A 175 11.04 7.97 21.27
#